data_e66fe8238400686b19880cdd25dcd653
#
_entry.id   e66fe8238400686b19880cdd25dcd653
#
_cell.length_a   1.000
_cell.length_b   1.000
_cell.length_c   1.000
_cell.angle_alpha   90.00
_cell.angle_beta   90.00
_cell.angle_gamma   90.00
#
_symmetry.space_group_name_H-M   'P 1'
#
loop_
_entity.id
_entity.type
_entity.pdbx_description
1 polymer ?
#
loop_
_entity_poly.entity_id
_entity_poly.type
_entity_poly.pdbx_seq_one_letter_code
_entity_poly.pdbx_strand_id
1 'polypeptide(L)'
;MPSFSSISELKMSNIVFIATSLDGYIADKQGGLDWLQAIPNPDGEDMGYNAHTDRIDALVMGRNTMDMVLSFGIDWPYSKPVYVLSNTLSEVPQELEGKVFLMKGELEQIVADLNNKGLKNLYIDGGITIQNFLKEDLIDELIISTIPVVLGGGSPLFGDLVSPVNFTLKGVTTYLDEIVQTHYLRKR
;
A
#
# COMPACT_ATOMS: atom_id res chain seq x y z
N MET A 1 -5.15 -44.52 -11.49
CA MET A 1 -5.19 -43.58 -10.36
C MET A 1 -4.82 -42.21 -10.90
N PRO A 2 -5.75 -41.30 -11.10
CA PRO A 2 -5.37 -39.92 -11.48
C PRO A 2 -4.81 -39.23 -10.25
N SER A 3 -3.60 -38.67 -10.37
CA SER A 3 -2.96 -37.86 -9.38
C SER A 3 -3.79 -36.57 -9.15
N PHE A 4 -4.17 -36.32 -7.93
CA PHE A 4 -4.70 -35.04 -7.51
C PHE A 4 -3.64 -33.98 -7.79
N SER A 5 -3.87 -33.16 -8.83
CA SER A 5 -3.12 -31.94 -9.03
C SER A 5 -3.28 -31.07 -7.79
N SER A 6 -2.16 -30.73 -7.19
CA SER A 6 -2.07 -29.77 -6.08
C SER A 6 -2.85 -28.50 -6.47
N ILE A 7 -3.95 -28.25 -5.80
CA ILE A 7 -4.53 -26.92 -5.71
C ILE A 7 -3.40 -26.09 -5.10
N SER A 8 -2.74 -25.25 -5.88
CA SER A 8 -1.82 -24.25 -5.32
C SER A 8 -2.65 -23.45 -4.33
N GLU A 9 -2.38 -23.57 -3.05
CA GLU A 9 -2.95 -22.69 -2.04
C GLU A 9 -2.72 -21.27 -2.57
N LEU A 10 -3.81 -20.57 -2.86
CA LEU A 10 -3.77 -19.18 -3.27
C LEU A 10 -3.15 -18.41 -2.10
N LYS A 11 -1.86 -18.13 -2.23
CA LYS A 11 -1.06 -17.47 -1.19
C LYS A 11 -1.67 -16.09 -0.94
N MET A 12 -2.13 -15.88 0.28
CA MET A 12 -2.59 -14.57 0.75
C MET A 12 -1.38 -13.64 0.85
N SER A 13 -1.54 -12.39 0.44
CA SER A 13 -0.45 -11.44 0.46
C SER A 13 -0.94 -10.03 0.82
N ASN A 14 -0.33 -9.44 1.84
CA ASN A 14 -0.47 -8.04 2.19
C ASN A 14 0.69 -7.27 1.59
N ILE A 15 0.41 -6.39 0.63
CA ILE A 15 1.37 -5.80 -0.28
C ILE A 15 1.40 -4.28 -0.06
N VAL A 16 2.58 -3.74 0.08
CA VAL A 16 2.82 -2.29 0.03
C VAL A 16 3.35 -1.93 -1.35
N PHE A 17 2.74 -0.94 -1.98
CA PHE A 17 3.22 -0.32 -3.23
C PHE A 17 3.24 1.19 -3.04
N ILE A 18 4.42 1.78 -2.90
CA ILE A 18 4.54 3.16 -2.46
C ILE A 18 5.81 3.82 -2.99
N ALA A 19 5.77 5.14 -3.15
CA ALA A 19 6.95 5.94 -3.43
C ALA A 19 7.51 6.58 -2.16
N THR A 20 8.83 6.70 -2.08
CA THR A 20 9.53 7.40 -1.00
C THR A 20 10.56 8.38 -1.54
N SER A 21 10.89 9.41 -0.76
CA SER A 21 12.10 10.17 -0.94
C SER A 21 13.36 9.33 -0.63
N LEU A 22 14.55 9.83 -0.99
CA LEU A 22 15.84 9.17 -0.64
C LEU A 22 16.01 8.97 0.87
N ASP A 23 15.48 9.89 1.67
CA ASP A 23 15.53 9.86 3.13
C ASP A 23 14.30 9.20 3.76
N GLY A 24 13.46 8.49 2.96
CA GLY A 24 12.44 7.57 3.44
C GLY A 24 11.10 8.18 3.84
N TYR A 25 10.78 9.38 3.36
CA TYR A 25 9.49 10.02 3.61
C TYR A 25 8.50 9.75 2.47
N ILE A 26 7.21 9.67 2.80
CA ILE A 26 6.10 9.46 1.86
C ILE A 26 5.27 10.74 1.65
N ALA A 27 5.47 11.76 2.47
CA ALA A 27 4.92 13.10 2.32
C ALA A 27 5.90 14.10 2.95
N ASP A 28 5.90 15.33 2.48
CA ASP A 28 6.71 16.41 3.04
C ASP A 28 6.20 16.89 4.43
N LYS A 29 6.86 17.90 4.99
CA LYS A 29 6.51 18.46 6.33
C LYS A 29 5.11 19.06 6.41
N GLN A 30 4.54 19.45 5.28
CA GLN A 30 3.19 19.99 5.15
C GLN A 30 2.17 18.93 4.72
N GLY A 31 2.59 17.67 4.53
CA GLY A 31 1.77 16.59 4.02
C GLY A 31 1.64 16.59 2.50
N GLY A 32 2.42 17.42 1.80
CA GLY A 32 2.39 17.57 0.35
C GLY A 32 3.05 16.41 -0.39
N LEU A 33 2.62 16.19 -1.64
CA LEU A 33 3.08 15.14 -2.54
C LEU A 33 3.70 15.66 -3.83
N ASP A 34 3.89 16.97 -3.99
CA ASP A 34 4.38 17.58 -5.24
C ASP A 34 5.76 17.06 -5.64
N TRP A 35 6.57 16.65 -4.67
CA TRP A 35 7.88 16.06 -4.88
C TRP A 35 7.84 14.73 -5.67
N LEU A 36 6.70 14.05 -5.73
CA LEU A 36 6.52 12.85 -6.58
C LEU A 36 6.68 13.17 -8.07
N GLN A 37 6.48 14.41 -8.46
CA GLN A 37 6.62 14.90 -9.84
C GLN A 37 7.99 15.54 -10.10
N ALA A 38 8.98 15.31 -9.23
CA ALA A 38 10.33 15.85 -9.40
C ALA A 38 11.01 15.36 -10.69
N ILE A 39 10.67 14.16 -11.16
CA ILE A 39 11.16 13.58 -12.40
C ILE A 39 10.09 13.74 -13.49
N PRO A 40 10.43 14.38 -14.63
CA PRO A 40 9.52 14.52 -15.75
C PRO A 40 9.04 13.15 -16.27
N ASN A 41 7.74 13.02 -16.50
CA ASN A 41 7.11 11.81 -17.02
C ASN A 41 6.20 12.15 -18.21
N PRO A 42 6.78 12.56 -19.36
CA PRO A 42 6.01 13.03 -20.51
C PRO A 42 5.18 11.93 -21.17
N ASP A 43 5.62 10.68 -21.09
CA ASP A 43 4.96 9.53 -21.70
C ASP A 43 3.93 8.87 -20.77
N GLY A 44 3.77 9.35 -19.52
CA GLY A 44 2.81 8.82 -18.57
C GLY A 44 3.14 7.39 -18.09
N GLU A 45 4.45 7.08 -17.91
CA GLU A 45 4.89 5.81 -17.35
C GLU A 45 4.25 5.57 -15.98
N ASP A 46 3.57 4.44 -15.81
CA ASP A 46 2.81 4.11 -14.60
C ASP A 46 3.64 3.42 -13.51
N MET A 47 4.90 3.17 -13.78
CA MET A 47 5.85 2.52 -12.86
C MET A 47 5.35 1.18 -12.30
N GLY A 48 4.56 0.45 -13.10
CA GLY A 48 4.00 -0.85 -12.72
C GLY A 48 2.72 -0.77 -11.88
N TYR A 49 2.10 0.41 -11.72
CA TYR A 49 0.89 0.58 -10.91
C TYR A 49 -0.30 -0.20 -11.46
N ASN A 50 -0.52 -0.21 -12.78
CA ASN A 50 -1.61 -0.98 -13.40
C ASN A 50 -1.42 -2.48 -13.15
N ALA A 51 -0.22 -3.02 -13.37
CA ALA A 51 0.08 -4.41 -13.08
C ALA A 51 -0.11 -4.77 -11.60
N HIS A 52 0.20 -3.83 -10.69
CA HIS A 52 -0.05 -3.99 -9.27
C HIS A 52 -1.56 -4.02 -8.99
N THR A 53 -2.34 -3.08 -9.51
CA THR A 53 -3.80 -3.01 -9.28
C THR A 53 -4.55 -4.20 -9.86
N ASP A 54 -4.08 -4.78 -10.96
CA ASP A 54 -4.68 -5.97 -11.56
C ASP A 54 -4.58 -7.20 -10.66
N ARG A 55 -3.51 -7.31 -9.87
CA ARG A 55 -3.28 -8.48 -9.02
C ARG A 55 -3.85 -8.38 -7.61
N ILE A 56 -4.28 -7.21 -7.17
CA ILE A 56 -4.90 -7.04 -5.84
C ILE A 56 -6.42 -7.24 -5.90
N ASP A 57 -6.99 -7.65 -4.78
CA ASP A 57 -8.44 -7.84 -4.62
C ASP A 57 -9.11 -6.64 -3.95
N ALA A 58 -8.41 -5.98 -3.05
CA ALA A 58 -8.89 -4.81 -2.31
C ALA A 58 -7.74 -3.94 -1.80
N LEU A 59 -8.06 -2.68 -1.46
CA LEU A 59 -7.17 -1.78 -0.74
C LEU A 59 -7.58 -1.73 0.73
N VAL A 60 -6.57 -1.56 1.60
CA VAL A 60 -6.75 -1.29 3.04
C VAL A 60 -5.97 -0.04 3.38
N MET A 61 -6.65 1.00 3.86
CA MET A 61 -6.01 2.27 4.20
C MET A 61 -6.58 2.88 5.48
N GLY A 62 -5.87 3.82 6.06
CA GLY A 62 -6.37 4.60 7.18
C GLY A 62 -7.28 5.75 6.74
N ARG A 63 -8.04 6.32 7.69
CA ARG A 63 -8.90 7.48 7.43
C ARG A 63 -8.13 8.65 6.82
N ASN A 64 -6.96 8.99 7.35
CA ASN A 64 -6.18 10.14 6.86
C ASN A 64 -5.81 10.00 5.38
N THR A 65 -5.54 8.78 4.91
CA THR A 65 -5.27 8.50 3.50
C THR A 65 -6.52 8.71 2.65
N MET A 66 -7.67 8.21 3.09
CA MET A 66 -8.95 8.47 2.42
C MET A 66 -9.24 9.96 2.33
N ASP A 67 -9.14 10.69 3.46
CA ASP A 67 -9.39 12.13 3.50
C ASP A 67 -8.44 12.91 2.57
N MET A 68 -7.17 12.49 2.50
CA MET A 68 -6.19 13.05 1.56
C MET A 68 -6.61 12.84 0.10
N VAL A 69 -7.00 11.63 -0.28
CA VAL A 69 -7.45 11.33 -1.65
C VAL A 69 -8.68 12.15 -2.01
N LEU A 70 -9.64 12.31 -1.10
CA LEU A 70 -10.81 13.15 -1.30
C LEU A 70 -10.43 14.64 -1.47
N SER A 71 -9.38 15.09 -0.81
CA SER A 71 -8.91 16.49 -0.90
C SER A 71 -8.34 16.87 -2.27
N PHE A 72 -8.00 15.89 -3.12
CA PHE A 72 -7.49 16.16 -4.47
C PHE A 72 -8.57 16.69 -5.43
N GLY A 73 -9.85 16.58 -5.07
CA GLY A 73 -10.96 17.08 -5.88
C GLY A 73 -11.13 16.35 -7.21
N ILE A 74 -10.65 15.12 -7.32
CA ILE A 74 -10.80 14.22 -8.46
C ILE A 74 -11.86 13.15 -8.16
N ASP A 75 -12.35 12.47 -9.19
CA ASP A 75 -13.17 11.29 -9.02
C ASP A 75 -12.41 10.21 -8.22
N TRP A 76 -13.16 9.38 -7.46
CA TRP A 76 -12.56 8.31 -6.68
C TRP A 76 -11.71 7.40 -7.56
N PRO A 77 -10.37 7.34 -7.33
CA PRO A 77 -9.45 6.77 -8.32
C PRO A 77 -9.37 5.24 -8.30
N TYR A 78 -9.97 4.60 -7.29
CA TYR A 78 -9.82 3.16 -7.09
C TYR A 78 -10.98 2.39 -7.70
N SER A 79 -10.67 1.40 -8.54
CA SER A 79 -11.63 0.47 -9.14
C SER A 79 -11.92 -0.74 -8.24
N LYS A 80 -11.04 -1.04 -7.29
CA LYS A 80 -11.19 -2.13 -6.32
C LYS A 80 -11.87 -1.63 -5.06
N PRO A 81 -12.53 -2.52 -4.27
CA PRO A 81 -13.08 -2.16 -2.97
C PRO A 81 -12.00 -1.59 -2.04
N VAL A 82 -12.33 -0.54 -1.30
CA VAL A 82 -11.42 0.08 -0.33
C VAL A 82 -11.97 -0.12 1.07
N TYR A 83 -11.17 -0.69 1.95
CA TYR A 83 -11.48 -0.87 3.36
C TYR A 83 -10.73 0.16 4.18
N VAL A 84 -11.46 1.06 4.82
CA VAL A 84 -10.91 2.15 5.62
C VAL A 84 -10.92 1.77 7.09
N LEU A 85 -9.74 1.75 7.69
CA LEU A 85 -9.55 1.48 9.11
C LEU A 85 -9.79 2.77 9.91
N SER A 86 -10.82 2.77 10.74
CA SER A 86 -11.14 3.91 11.60
C SER A 86 -11.91 3.47 12.84
N ASN A 87 -11.48 3.95 13.99
CA ASN A 87 -12.20 3.74 15.25
C ASN A 87 -13.27 4.82 15.52
N THR A 88 -13.22 5.92 14.78
CA THR A 88 -14.04 7.12 15.04
C THR A 88 -15.03 7.43 13.93
N LEU A 89 -14.78 7.00 12.70
CA LEU A 89 -15.68 7.22 11.58
C LEU A 89 -16.85 6.22 11.65
N SER A 90 -18.06 6.71 11.60
CA SER A 90 -19.29 5.89 11.67
C SER A 90 -19.94 5.67 10.29
N GLU A 91 -19.69 6.57 9.35
CA GLU A 91 -20.30 6.56 8.03
C GLU A 91 -19.27 6.97 6.96
N VAL A 92 -19.42 6.46 5.76
CA VAL A 92 -18.68 6.92 4.58
C VAL A 92 -19.45 8.04 3.90
N PRO A 93 -18.77 8.98 3.20
CA PRO A 93 -19.44 9.92 2.32
C PRO A 93 -20.36 9.21 1.32
N GLN A 94 -21.54 9.79 1.05
CA GLN A 94 -22.56 9.17 0.20
C GLN A 94 -22.04 8.80 -1.20
N GLU A 95 -21.16 9.61 -1.75
CA GLU A 95 -20.51 9.39 -3.05
C GLU A 95 -19.58 8.16 -3.08
N LEU A 96 -19.20 7.65 -1.92
CA LEU A 96 -18.33 6.47 -1.75
C LEU A 96 -19.09 5.20 -1.34
N GLU A 97 -20.41 5.27 -1.19
CA GLU A 97 -21.22 4.10 -0.90
C GLU A 97 -21.02 2.99 -1.93
N GLY A 98 -20.82 1.75 -1.46
CA GLY A 98 -20.55 0.59 -2.30
C GLY A 98 -19.11 0.49 -2.83
N LYS A 99 -18.28 1.52 -2.63
CA LYS A 99 -16.87 1.55 -3.02
C LYS A 99 -15.94 1.48 -1.81
N VAL A 100 -16.35 2.12 -0.70
CA VAL A 100 -15.61 2.19 0.55
C VAL A 100 -16.38 1.52 1.67
N PHE A 101 -15.69 0.75 2.48
CA PHE A 101 -16.22 0.01 3.61
C PHE A 101 -15.40 0.32 4.86
N LEU A 102 -16.07 0.61 5.97
CA LEU A 102 -15.40 0.88 7.24
C LEU A 102 -15.10 -0.42 7.98
N MET A 103 -13.91 -0.51 8.55
CA MET A 103 -13.52 -1.59 9.44
C MET A 103 -12.85 -1.03 10.69
N LYS A 104 -13.03 -1.72 11.80
CA LYS A 104 -12.38 -1.43 13.09
C LYS A 104 -12.07 -2.73 13.81
N GLY A 105 -11.06 -2.72 14.65
CA GLY A 105 -10.62 -3.88 15.45
C GLY A 105 -9.14 -4.18 15.23
N GLU A 106 -8.73 -5.36 15.68
CA GLU A 106 -7.36 -5.84 15.55
C GLU A 106 -7.02 -6.19 14.10
N LEU A 107 -5.80 -5.85 13.66
CA LEU A 107 -5.39 -6.00 12.25
C LEU A 107 -5.42 -7.45 11.78
N GLU A 108 -4.94 -8.40 12.61
CA GLU A 108 -5.00 -9.83 12.29
C GLU A 108 -6.42 -10.30 11.99
N GLN A 109 -7.39 -9.85 12.80
CA GLN A 109 -8.80 -10.23 12.61
C GLN A 109 -9.36 -9.58 11.33
N ILE A 110 -9.03 -8.32 11.07
CA ILE A 110 -9.45 -7.62 9.85
C ILE A 110 -8.93 -8.36 8.60
N VAL A 111 -7.64 -8.72 8.59
CA VAL A 111 -7.04 -9.47 7.48
C VAL A 111 -7.72 -10.84 7.32
N ALA A 112 -7.96 -11.56 8.42
CA ALA A 112 -8.67 -12.84 8.39
C ALA A 112 -10.08 -12.71 7.82
N ASP A 113 -10.84 -11.69 8.22
CA ASP A 113 -12.20 -11.44 7.75
C ASP A 113 -12.24 -11.11 6.25
N LEU A 114 -11.28 -10.30 5.76
CA LEU A 114 -11.14 -10.00 4.34
C LEU A 114 -10.76 -11.25 3.53
N ASN A 115 -9.83 -12.04 4.03
CA ASN A 115 -9.42 -13.29 3.41
C ASN A 115 -10.58 -14.31 3.34
N ASN A 116 -11.43 -14.37 4.37
CA ASN A 116 -12.62 -15.23 4.39
C ASN A 116 -13.69 -14.77 3.38
N LYS A 117 -13.72 -13.50 3.01
CA LYS A 117 -14.54 -12.97 1.91
C LYS A 117 -13.97 -13.26 0.52
N GLY A 118 -12.83 -13.94 0.43
CA GLY A 118 -12.13 -14.25 -0.83
C GLY A 118 -11.15 -13.19 -1.29
N LEU A 119 -10.95 -12.11 -0.53
CA LEU A 119 -9.98 -11.05 -0.82
C LEU A 119 -8.61 -11.47 -0.29
N LYS A 120 -7.78 -12.02 -1.15
CA LYS A 120 -6.52 -12.68 -0.78
C LYS A 120 -5.30 -11.75 -0.89
N ASN A 121 -5.32 -10.85 -1.88
CA ASN A 121 -4.24 -9.92 -2.14
C ASN A 121 -4.70 -8.51 -1.73
N LEU A 122 -4.17 -8.02 -0.61
CA LEU A 122 -4.54 -6.73 -0.06
C LEU A 122 -3.43 -5.71 -0.33
N TYR A 123 -3.80 -4.58 -0.91
CA TYR A 123 -2.91 -3.43 -1.03
C TYR A 123 -3.03 -2.57 0.23
N ILE A 124 -1.98 -2.56 1.04
CA ILE A 124 -1.91 -1.79 2.29
C ILE A 124 -1.33 -0.42 1.97
N ASP A 125 -2.10 0.64 2.24
CA ASP A 125 -1.73 2.00 1.90
C ASP A 125 -1.83 2.96 3.11
N GLY A 126 -0.98 4.00 3.08
CA GLY A 126 -0.87 5.01 4.13
C GLY A 126 0.15 4.68 5.22
N GLY A 127 0.96 5.69 5.58
CA GLY A 127 2.13 5.50 6.45
C GLY A 127 1.82 4.85 7.79
N ILE A 128 0.85 5.37 8.52
CA ILE A 128 0.47 4.82 9.84
C ILE A 128 -0.07 3.39 9.70
N THR A 129 -0.88 3.12 8.68
CA THR A 129 -1.42 1.79 8.42
C THR A 129 -0.31 0.80 8.10
N ILE A 130 0.62 1.15 7.21
CA ILE A 130 1.78 0.32 6.86
C ILE A 130 2.63 0.05 8.09
N GLN A 131 2.93 1.08 8.90
CA GLN A 131 3.71 0.93 10.13
C GLN A 131 3.04 -0.01 11.14
N ASN A 132 1.72 0.07 11.30
CA ASN A 132 0.99 -0.83 12.19
C ASN A 132 0.99 -2.28 11.68
N PHE A 133 0.81 -2.49 10.37
CA PHE A 133 0.93 -3.81 9.77
C PHE A 133 2.35 -4.40 9.91
N LEU A 134 3.39 -3.58 9.81
CA LEU A 134 4.78 -4.01 10.04
C LEU A 134 5.03 -4.39 11.50
N LYS A 135 4.46 -3.66 12.47
CA LYS A 135 4.57 -3.98 13.91
C LYS A 135 3.99 -5.35 14.24
N GLU A 136 2.93 -5.77 13.56
CA GLU A 136 2.27 -7.06 13.75
C GLU A 136 2.78 -8.14 12.78
N ASP A 137 3.87 -7.86 12.04
CA ASP A 137 4.45 -8.78 11.03
C ASP A 137 3.46 -9.25 9.96
N LEU A 138 2.55 -8.37 9.56
CA LEU A 138 1.49 -8.67 8.59
C LEU A 138 1.82 -8.28 7.15
N ILE A 139 2.96 -7.65 6.87
CA ILE A 139 3.37 -7.30 5.50
C ILE A 139 4.13 -8.46 4.87
N ASP A 140 3.72 -8.86 3.66
CA ASP A 140 4.34 -9.94 2.89
C ASP A 140 5.25 -9.41 1.78
N GLU A 141 4.87 -8.29 1.16
CA GLU A 141 5.61 -7.69 0.05
C GLU A 141 5.76 -6.18 0.23
N LEU A 142 6.96 -5.67 -0.08
CA LEU A 142 7.25 -4.24 -0.19
C LEU A 142 7.69 -3.93 -1.60
N ILE A 143 6.96 -3.07 -2.30
CA ILE A 143 7.34 -2.50 -3.60
C ILE A 143 7.51 -1.01 -3.39
N ILE A 144 8.76 -0.56 -3.38
CA ILE A 144 9.12 0.81 -3.01
C ILE A 144 9.83 1.49 -4.17
N SER A 145 9.24 2.56 -4.70
CA SER A 145 9.85 3.43 -5.70
C SER A 145 10.54 4.59 -5.01
N THR A 146 11.85 4.66 -5.09
CA THR A 146 12.64 5.73 -4.49
C THR A 146 12.81 6.86 -5.49
N ILE A 147 12.22 8.01 -5.17
CA ILE A 147 12.39 9.25 -5.93
C ILE A 147 13.69 9.93 -5.49
N PRO A 148 14.55 10.39 -6.41
CA PRO A 148 15.87 10.94 -6.09
C PRO A 148 15.78 12.37 -5.51
N VAL A 149 15.09 12.53 -4.40
CA VAL A 149 14.92 13.78 -3.65
C VAL A 149 15.11 13.54 -2.16
N VAL A 150 15.73 14.48 -1.46
CA VAL A 150 15.82 14.51 0.01
C VAL A 150 14.86 15.56 0.53
N LEU A 151 13.87 15.16 1.32
CA LEU A 151 12.85 16.07 1.88
C LEU A 151 13.31 16.73 3.21
N GLY A 152 14.22 16.09 3.93
CA GLY A 152 14.72 16.59 5.21
C GLY A 152 13.68 16.59 6.33
N GLY A 153 12.64 15.76 6.21
CA GLY A 153 11.55 15.59 7.16
C GLY A 153 10.20 15.44 6.49
N GLY A 154 9.20 15.03 7.26
CA GLY A 154 7.85 14.77 6.78
C GLY A 154 7.24 13.53 7.41
N SER A 155 6.37 12.84 6.70
CA SER A 155 5.75 11.58 7.13
C SER A 155 6.64 10.41 6.71
N PRO A 156 7.31 9.70 7.65
CA PRO A 156 8.18 8.59 7.31
C PRO A 156 7.37 7.35 6.89
N LEU A 157 7.92 6.56 5.96
CA LEU A 157 7.34 5.25 5.62
C LEU A 157 7.48 4.27 6.80
N PHE A 158 8.65 4.21 7.40
CA PHE A 158 8.95 3.29 8.49
C PHE A 158 8.94 4.02 9.84
N GLY A 159 8.45 3.33 10.86
CA GLY A 159 8.44 3.77 12.25
C GLY A 159 9.16 2.78 13.15
N ASP A 160 9.04 2.99 14.46
CA ASP A 160 9.66 2.13 15.47
C ASP A 160 9.07 0.71 15.45
N LEU A 161 9.94 -0.28 15.57
CA LEU A 161 9.62 -1.69 15.69
C LEU A 161 10.24 -2.26 16.96
N VAL A 162 9.58 -3.23 17.60
CA VAL A 162 10.11 -3.93 18.77
C VAL A 162 11.32 -4.79 18.39
N SER A 163 11.29 -5.37 17.19
CA SER A 163 12.37 -6.18 16.64
C SER A 163 12.49 -6.01 15.13
N PRO A 164 13.67 -6.21 14.54
CA PRO A 164 13.84 -6.10 13.09
C PRO A 164 12.96 -7.08 12.33
N VAL A 165 12.37 -6.60 11.23
CA VAL A 165 11.60 -7.41 10.27
C VAL A 165 12.44 -7.59 9.02
N ASN A 166 12.75 -8.83 8.64
CA ASN A 166 13.67 -9.12 7.55
C ASN A 166 12.94 -9.39 6.24
N PHE A 167 13.47 -8.87 5.16
CA PHE A 167 12.99 -9.06 3.81
C PHE A 167 14.11 -9.58 2.90
N THR A 168 13.73 -10.24 1.81
CA THR A 168 14.64 -10.69 0.77
C THR A 168 14.34 -9.92 -0.51
N LEU A 169 15.37 -9.37 -1.16
CA LEU A 169 15.23 -8.70 -2.45
C LEU A 169 14.78 -9.70 -3.51
N LYS A 170 13.67 -9.39 -4.18
CA LYS A 170 13.13 -10.16 -5.30
C LYS A 170 13.54 -9.57 -6.65
N GLY A 171 13.55 -8.24 -6.75
CA GLY A 171 13.87 -7.57 -8.01
C GLY A 171 14.09 -6.07 -7.83
N VAL A 172 14.70 -5.49 -8.85
CA VAL A 172 14.94 -4.06 -9.00
C VAL A 172 14.56 -3.66 -10.42
N THR A 173 13.84 -2.55 -10.54
CA THR A 173 13.49 -1.94 -11.84
C THR A 173 13.84 -0.46 -11.77
N THR A 174 14.36 0.09 -12.86
CA THR A 174 14.57 1.54 -12.98
C THR A 174 13.52 2.12 -13.92
N TYR A 175 12.88 3.20 -13.51
CA TYR A 175 11.93 3.96 -14.30
C TYR A 175 12.44 5.37 -14.55
N LEU A 176 12.14 5.92 -15.72
CA LEU A 176 12.53 7.28 -16.11
C LEU A 176 14.04 7.54 -15.92
N ASP A 177 14.87 6.50 -16.00
CA ASP A 177 16.32 6.49 -15.80
C ASP A 177 16.83 6.96 -14.41
N GLU A 178 15.93 7.38 -13.52
CA GLU A 178 16.28 7.98 -12.23
C GLU A 178 15.55 7.36 -11.03
N ILE A 179 14.37 6.76 -11.22
CA ILE A 179 13.57 6.18 -10.14
C ILE A 179 13.91 4.71 -9.99
N VAL A 180 14.36 4.32 -8.81
CA VAL A 180 14.65 2.91 -8.50
C VAL A 180 13.49 2.29 -7.74
N GLN A 181 12.82 1.31 -8.35
CA GLN A 181 11.81 0.50 -7.66
C GLN A 181 12.43 -0.82 -7.21
N THR A 182 12.30 -1.10 -5.93
CA THR A 182 12.76 -2.33 -5.31
C THR A 182 11.56 -3.17 -4.86
N HIS A 183 11.61 -4.47 -5.11
CA HIS A 183 10.61 -5.43 -4.67
C HIS A 183 11.21 -6.40 -3.67
N TYR A 184 10.65 -6.43 -2.47
CA TYR A 184 11.08 -7.30 -1.38
C TYR A 184 9.97 -8.25 -0.95
N LEU A 185 10.36 -9.46 -0.56
CA LEU A 185 9.48 -10.45 0.06
C LEU A 185 9.84 -10.63 1.53
N ARG A 186 8.84 -10.74 2.39
CA ARG A 186 9.01 -11.02 3.81
C ARG A 186 9.72 -12.37 4.00
N LYS A 187 10.78 -12.36 4.80
CA LYS A 187 11.53 -13.55 5.18
C LYS A 187 11.07 -13.99 6.58
N ARG A 188 10.15 -14.93 6.64
CA ARG A 188 9.71 -15.60 7.88
C ARG A 188 10.50 -16.88 8.11
#